data_abd60d33f468aa30ae2b17cf1362999a
#
_entry.id   abd60d33f468aa30ae2b17cf1362999a
#
_cell.length_a   1.000
_cell.length_b   1.000
_cell.length_c   1.000
_cell.angle_alpha   90.00
_cell.angle_beta   90.00
_cell.angle_gamma   90.00
#
_symmetry.space_group_name_H-M   'P 1'
#
loop_
_entity.id
_entity.type
_entity.pdbx_description
1 polymer ?
#
loop_
_entity_poly.entity_id
_entity_poly.type
_entity_poly.pdbx_seq_one_letter_code
_entity_poly.pdbx_strand_id
1 'polypeptide(L)'
;MQKEIVMTEALRRKLINAGRVLTSQDQGDFVAGHVTVRLPDDPGRFLMKPATIGLEEMTFDNIITVDLEGQKVGGTMPRHNEVFIHSEVLRARSDLQAVVHTHAPHAVAFSSLGRELVPVNNEAGYFYQQLPVFSETSDLIVTQDRGKGVARCLGRHSAVLLRNHGIVTAGRTIEEAVWIALKLERACRVQLMAEWAGGPKFVAEGEDLQKKNARGNRPDLYTNVFNYLVRMWCRDHGKADDPCCAEHHVQDESAYQK
;
A
#
# COMPACT_ATOMS: atom_id res chain seq x y z
N MET A 1 2.99 27.66 -10.33
CA MET A 1 4.29 27.14 -10.82
C MET A 1 5.25 26.74 -9.68
N GLN A 2 5.81 27.66 -8.88
CA GLN A 2 6.79 27.29 -7.83
C GLN A 2 6.19 26.39 -6.71
N LYS A 3 4.98 26.68 -6.23
CA LYS A 3 4.26 25.86 -5.24
C LYS A 3 3.87 24.48 -5.76
N GLU A 4 3.52 24.39 -7.02
CA GLU A 4 3.16 23.17 -7.75
C GLU A 4 4.38 22.25 -7.94
N ILE A 5 5.55 22.81 -8.28
CA ILE A 5 6.80 22.07 -8.39
C ILE A 5 7.20 21.47 -7.04
N VAL A 6 7.13 22.23 -5.96
CA VAL A 6 7.47 21.78 -4.59
C VAL A 6 6.52 20.65 -4.15
N MET A 7 5.22 20.76 -4.43
CA MET A 7 4.25 19.74 -4.06
C MET A 7 4.45 18.44 -4.82
N THR A 8 4.75 18.51 -6.12
CA THR A 8 5.06 17.33 -6.94
C THR A 8 6.36 16.66 -6.47
N GLU A 9 7.36 17.42 -6.05
CA GLU A 9 8.61 16.89 -5.51
C GLU A 9 8.38 16.15 -4.19
N ALA A 10 7.60 16.72 -3.27
CA ALA A 10 7.24 16.07 -2.01
C ALA A 10 6.49 14.74 -2.24
N LEU A 11 5.58 14.69 -3.23
CA LEU A 11 4.89 13.45 -3.58
C LEU A 11 5.83 12.38 -4.18
N ARG A 12 6.77 12.79 -5.05
CA ARG A 12 7.80 11.87 -5.58
C ARG A 12 8.64 11.28 -4.46
N ARG A 13 9.06 12.09 -3.50
CA ARG A 13 9.82 11.67 -2.32
C ARG A 13 9.04 10.63 -1.50
N LYS A 14 7.76 10.89 -1.22
CA LYS A 14 6.89 9.94 -0.52
C LYS A 14 6.72 8.64 -1.29
N LEU A 15 6.58 8.70 -2.61
CA LEU A 15 6.46 7.52 -3.46
C LEU A 15 7.73 6.66 -3.44
N ILE A 16 8.93 7.28 -3.51
CA ILE A 16 10.22 6.62 -3.37
C ILE A 16 10.30 5.92 -2.00
N ASN A 17 9.96 6.64 -0.95
CA ASN A 17 10.00 6.09 0.41
C ASN A 17 8.96 4.97 0.62
N ALA A 18 7.81 5.03 -0.04
CA ALA A 18 6.84 3.94 -0.01
C ALA A 18 7.43 2.64 -0.58
N GLY A 19 8.15 2.72 -1.69
CA GLY A 19 8.85 1.56 -2.25
C GLY A 19 9.90 0.98 -1.30
N ARG A 20 10.74 1.85 -0.71
CA ARG A 20 11.76 1.48 0.29
C ARG A 20 11.15 0.80 1.51
N VAL A 21 10.06 1.35 2.03
CA VAL A 21 9.32 0.79 3.17
C VAL A 21 8.73 -0.57 2.83
N LEU A 22 8.03 -0.70 1.70
CA LEU A 22 7.43 -1.98 1.29
C LEU A 22 8.50 -3.06 1.14
N THR A 23 9.63 -2.76 0.48
CA THR A 23 10.74 -3.71 0.32
C THR A 23 11.36 -4.09 1.67
N SER A 24 11.54 -3.14 2.60
CA SER A 24 12.09 -3.42 3.93
C SER A 24 11.17 -4.28 4.81
N GLN A 25 9.92 -4.48 4.40
CA GLN A 25 8.91 -5.26 5.10
C GLN A 25 8.46 -6.49 4.28
N ASP A 26 9.37 -7.08 3.53
CA ASP A 26 9.19 -8.31 2.76
C ASP A 26 8.06 -8.25 1.70
N GLN A 27 7.75 -7.05 1.21
CA GLN A 27 6.79 -6.86 0.12
C GLN A 27 7.46 -6.44 -1.21
N GLY A 28 8.78 -6.53 -1.29
CA GLY A 28 9.52 -6.47 -2.54
C GLY A 28 9.44 -7.80 -3.27
N ASP A 29 9.24 -7.77 -4.59
CA ASP A 29 9.22 -8.95 -5.44
C ASP A 29 9.92 -8.61 -6.77
N PHE A 30 11.26 -8.58 -6.73
CA PHE A 30 12.11 -8.21 -7.87
C PHE A 30 11.62 -6.92 -8.53
N VAL A 31 11.22 -6.98 -9.79
CA VAL A 31 10.69 -5.84 -10.56
C VAL A 31 9.15 -5.72 -10.50
N ALA A 32 8.48 -6.71 -9.94
CA ALA A 32 7.05 -6.69 -9.73
C ALA A 32 6.64 -5.76 -8.56
N GLY A 33 5.34 -5.69 -8.28
CA GLY A 33 4.80 -4.76 -7.30
C GLY A 33 4.89 -3.30 -7.76
N HIS A 34 3.90 -2.52 -7.42
CA HIS A 34 3.86 -1.12 -7.84
C HIS A 34 3.02 -0.27 -6.89
N VAL A 35 3.39 0.98 -6.78
CA VAL A 35 2.74 1.98 -5.94
C VAL A 35 2.47 3.23 -6.77
N THR A 36 1.35 3.87 -6.50
CA THR A 36 0.93 5.10 -7.18
C THR A 36 0.41 6.13 -6.21
N VAL A 37 0.49 7.39 -6.62
CA VAL A 37 -0.13 8.53 -5.94
C VAL A 37 -0.73 9.50 -6.95
N ARG A 38 -1.99 9.88 -6.73
CA ARG A 38 -2.72 10.86 -7.52
C ARG A 38 -2.08 12.24 -7.42
N LEU A 39 -2.04 12.98 -8.51
CA LEU A 39 -1.63 14.38 -8.50
C LEU A 39 -2.77 15.26 -7.96
N PRO A 40 -2.54 16.07 -6.90
CA PRO A 40 -3.61 16.87 -6.31
C PRO A 40 -4.14 17.95 -7.25
N ASP A 41 -3.27 18.55 -8.05
CA ASP A 41 -3.61 19.64 -8.98
C ASP A 41 -4.10 19.11 -10.34
N ASP A 42 -3.97 17.80 -10.59
CA ASP A 42 -4.50 17.12 -11.76
C ASP A 42 -5.00 15.72 -11.38
N PRO A 43 -6.19 15.61 -10.78
CA PRO A 43 -6.73 14.35 -10.28
C PRO A 43 -7.03 13.31 -11.36
N GLY A 44 -6.94 13.68 -12.64
CA GLY A 44 -6.96 12.76 -13.78
C GLY A 44 -5.66 12.02 -14.02
N ARG A 45 -4.59 12.37 -13.28
CA ARG A 45 -3.26 11.76 -13.41
C ARG A 45 -2.69 11.32 -12.07
N PHE A 46 -1.76 10.38 -12.13
CA PHE A 46 -1.03 9.87 -10.96
C PHE A 46 0.43 9.57 -11.28
N LEU A 47 1.29 9.70 -10.28
CA LEU A 47 2.66 9.21 -10.31
C LEU A 47 2.67 7.71 -10.07
N MET A 48 3.57 7.00 -10.75
CA MET A 48 3.68 5.54 -10.66
C MET A 48 5.13 5.10 -10.70
N LYS A 49 5.46 4.05 -9.92
CA LYS A 49 6.68 3.27 -10.09
C LYS A 49 6.71 2.70 -11.52
N PRO A 50 7.80 2.87 -12.28
CA PRO A 50 7.89 2.28 -13.62
C PRO A 50 8.07 0.76 -13.57
N ALA A 51 7.85 0.10 -14.68
CA ALA A 51 8.24 -1.30 -14.86
C ALA A 51 9.77 -1.45 -14.90
N THR A 52 10.26 -2.70 -14.83
CA THR A 52 11.66 -3.10 -15.00
C THR A 52 12.64 -2.72 -13.89
N ILE A 53 12.17 -2.08 -12.83
CA ILE A 53 12.97 -1.78 -11.63
C ILE A 53 12.25 -2.29 -10.37
N GLY A 54 13.01 -2.52 -9.29
CA GLY A 54 12.47 -2.82 -7.96
C GLY A 54 11.76 -1.61 -7.33
N LEU A 55 10.98 -1.86 -6.31
CA LEU A 55 10.32 -0.81 -5.54
C LEU A 55 11.32 0.17 -4.89
N GLU A 56 12.45 -0.35 -4.43
CA GLU A 56 13.53 0.39 -3.77
C GLU A 56 14.43 1.17 -4.73
N GLU A 57 14.38 0.86 -6.04
CA GLU A 57 15.18 1.50 -7.08
C GLU A 57 14.54 2.79 -7.63
N MET A 58 13.38 3.18 -7.11
CA MET A 58 12.76 4.44 -7.52
C MET A 58 13.64 5.64 -7.18
N THR A 59 13.71 6.57 -8.14
CA THR A 59 14.38 7.87 -8.04
C THR A 59 13.47 8.99 -8.54
N PHE A 60 13.85 10.24 -8.32
CA PHE A 60 13.09 11.38 -8.84
C PHE A 60 12.95 11.34 -10.37
N ASP A 61 13.97 10.82 -11.08
CA ASP A 61 14.05 10.88 -12.53
C ASP A 61 13.33 9.73 -13.21
N ASN A 62 13.16 8.57 -12.53
CA ASN A 62 12.59 7.38 -13.15
C ASN A 62 11.08 7.20 -12.90
N ILE A 63 10.48 7.94 -11.96
CA ILE A 63 9.03 7.93 -11.73
C ILE A 63 8.31 8.45 -12.97
N ILE A 64 7.28 7.72 -13.39
CA ILE A 64 6.45 8.06 -14.54
C ILE A 64 5.12 8.70 -14.12
N THR A 65 4.49 9.42 -15.05
CA THR A 65 3.12 9.95 -14.91
C THR A 65 2.19 9.18 -15.83
N VAL A 66 1.04 8.79 -15.32
CA VAL A 66 0.03 8.00 -16.03
C VAL A 66 -1.32 8.67 -15.84
N ASP A 67 -2.20 8.59 -16.85
CA ASP A 67 -3.59 9.05 -16.74
C ASP A 67 -4.55 7.93 -16.27
N LEU A 68 -5.80 8.29 -16.03
CA LEU A 68 -6.81 7.31 -15.61
C LEU A 68 -7.18 6.31 -16.73
N GLU A 69 -6.88 6.58 -17.97
CA GLU A 69 -7.00 5.66 -19.12
C GLU A 69 -5.87 4.60 -19.12
N GLY A 70 -4.90 4.73 -18.20
CA GLY A 70 -3.74 3.86 -18.12
C GLY A 70 -2.67 4.17 -19.14
N GLN A 71 -2.71 5.36 -19.78
CA GLN A 71 -1.68 5.78 -20.72
C GLN A 71 -0.55 6.52 -20.00
N LYS A 72 0.69 6.19 -20.34
CA LYS A 72 1.84 6.95 -19.86
C LYS A 72 1.87 8.31 -20.55
N VAL A 73 1.75 9.37 -19.76
CA VAL A 73 1.77 10.77 -20.25
C VAL A 73 3.04 11.52 -19.87
N GLY A 74 3.93 10.92 -19.05
CA GLY A 74 5.20 11.52 -18.67
C GLY A 74 6.22 10.50 -18.17
N GLY A 75 7.51 10.88 -18.22
CA GLY A 75 8.63 10.01 -17.83
C GLY A 75 9.14 9.15 -18.98
N THR A 76 10.37 8.64 -18.84
CA THR A 76 11.10 7.90 -19.89
C THR A 76 10.93 6.38 -19.79
N MET A 77 10.72 5.87 -18.57
CA MET A 77 10.62 4.45 -18.30
C MET A 77 9.27 3.85 -18.77
N PRO A 78 9.19 2.54 -19.04
CA PRO A 78 7.93 1.88 -19.38
C PRO A 78 6.98 1.80 -18.17
N ARG A 79 5.67 1.81 -18.42
CA ARG A 79 4.67 1.56 -17.40
C ARG A 79 4.44 0.06 -17.17
N HIS A 80 3.94 -0.30 -16.01
CA HIS A 80 3.48 -1.67 -15.76
C HIS A 80 2.28 -2.05 -16.61
N ASN A 81 2.21 -3.33 -17.01
CA ASN A 81 1.05 -3.87 -17.70
C ASN A 81 -0.20 -3.84 -16.82
N GLU A 82 -0.05 -4.03 -15.50
CA GLU A 82 -1.13 -4.02 -14.52
C GLU A 82 -1.53 -2.61 -14.03
N VAL A 83 -1.25 -1.60 -14.80
CA VAL A 83 -1.65 -0.21 -14.53
C VAL A 83 -3.14 -0.07 -14.24
N PHE A 84 -3.97 -0.95 -14.80
CA PHE A 84 -5.43 -0.91 -14.64
C PHE A 84 -5.92 -1.23 -13.21
N ILE A 85 -5.11 -1.89 -12.38
CA ILE A 85 -5.38 -1.98 -10.94
C ILE A 85 -5.50 -0.57 -10.36
N HIS A 86 -4.53 0.30 -10.66
CA HIS A 86 -4.44 1.65 -10.11
C HIS A 86 -5.43 2.61 -10.75
N SER A 87 -5.46 2.67 -12.07
CA SER A 87 -6.30 3.62 -12.80
C SER A 87 -7.79 3.39 -12.49
N GLU A 88 -8.25 2.14 -12.43
CA GLU A 88 -9.67 1.86 -12.19
C GLU A 88 -10.07 2.02 -10.71
N VAL A 89 -9.19 1.70 -9.76
CA VAL A 89 -9.42 2.01 -8.34
C VAL A 89 -9.48 3.52 -8.12
N LEU A 90 -8.52 4.27 -8.65
CA LEU A 90 -8.50 5.73 -8.54
C LEU A 90 -9.67 6.38 -9.29
N ARG A 91 -10.13 5.82 -10.40
CA ARG A 91 -11.31 6.29 -11.13
C ARG A 91 -12.59 6.09 -10.32
N ALA A 92 -12.75 4.91 -9.72
CA ALA A 92 -13.94 4.56 -8.95
C ALA A 92 -14.02 5.27 -7.59
N ARG A 93 -12.89 5.69 -7.03
CA ARG A 93 -12.75 6.23 -5.67
C ARG A 93 -11.98 7.55 -5.68
N SER A 94 -12.70 8.65 -5.88
CA SER A 94 -12.14 10.01 -5.86
C SER A 94 -11.62 10.46 -4.49
N ASP A 95 -12.05 9.79 -3.42
CA ASP A 95 -11.58 9.99 -2.05
C ASP A 95 -10.20 9.37 -1.78
N LEU A 96 -9.74 8.44 -2.64
CA LEU A 96 -8.45 7.80 -2.51
C LEU A 96 -7.37 8.52 -3.32
N GLN A 97 -6.17 8.63 -2.72
CA GLN A 97 -5.03 9.29 -3.33
C GLN A 97 -3.91 8.32 -3.70
N ALA A 98 -3.79 7.18 -3.03
CA ALA A 98 -2.72 6.24 -3.26
C ALA A 98 -3.24 4.79 -3.37
N VAL A 99 -2.56 4.00 -4.21
CA VAL A 99 -2.84 2.57 -4.38
C VAL A 99 -1.51 1.81 -4.36
N VAL A 100 -1.48 0.72 -3.60
CA VAL A 100 -0.36 -0.22 -3.51
C VAL A 100 -0.83 -1.57 -4.03
N HIS A 101 -0.04 -2.19 -4.88
CA HIS A 101 -0.18 -3.59 -5.25
C HIS A 101 1.15 -4.30 -5.02
N THR A 102 1.14 -5.36 -4.24
CA THR A 102 2.31 -6.20 -3.94
C THR A 102 1.92 -7.66 -3.87
N HIS A 103 2.91 -8.53 -4.04
CA HIS A 103 2.76 -9.98 -3.87
C HIS A 103 3.19 -10.41 -2.47
N ALA A 104 2.60 -9.77 -1.46
CA ALA A 104 2.87 -10.01 -0.03
C ALA A 104 2.71 -11.49 0.32
N PRO A 105 3.80 -12.23 0.73
CA PRO A 105 3.83 -13.68 0.68
C PRO A 105 2.78 -14.38 1.53
N HIS A 106 2.56 -13.88 2.77
CA HIS A 106 1.58 -14.49 3.66
C HIS A 106 0.14 -14.16 3.24
N ALA A 107 -0.09 -12.97 2.67
CA ALA A 107 -1.40 -12.63 2.13
C ALA A 107 -1.73 -13.45 0.87
N VAL A 108 -0.75 -13.69 -0.01
CA VAL A 108 -0.90 -14.61 -1.15
C VAL A 108 -1.24 -16.01 -0.67
N ALA A 109 -0.45 -16.57 0.27
CA ALA A 109 -0.72 -17.89 0.84
C ALA A 109 -2.10 -17.96 1.48
N PHE A 110 -2.47 -16.95 2.27
CA PHE A 110 -3.78 -16.87 2.92
C PHE A 110 -4.93 -16.81 1.91
N SER A 111 -4.78 -16.07 0.81
CA SER A 111 -5.80 -15.94 -0.24
C SER A 111 -6.19 -17.27 -0.90
N SER A 112 -5.28 -18.26 -0.86
CA SER A 112 -5.48 -19.58 -1.42
C SER A 112 -6.33 -20.51 -0.53
N LEU A 113 -6.48 -20.18 0.75
CA LEU A 113 -7.15 -21.06 1.72
C LEU A 113 -8.68 -20.97 1.68
N GLY A 114 -9.25 -19.92 1.08
CA GLY A 114 -10.70 -19.69 1.08
C GLY A 114 -11.28 -19.44 2.48
N ARG A 115 -10.47 -18.88 3.40
CA ARG A 115 -10.85 -18.63 4.80
C ARG A 115 -11.05 -17.14 5.05
N GLU A 116 -11.86 -16.82 6.05
CA GLU A 116 -12.01 -15.46 6.55
C GLU A 116 -10.83 -15.08 7.45
N LEU A 117 -10.37 -13.83 7.33
CA LEU A 117 -9.40 -13.26 8.22
C LEU A 117 -10.08 -12.86 9.53
N VAL A 118 -9.72 -13.53 10.65
CA VAL A 118 -10.32 -13.33 11.97
C VAL A 118 -9.40 -12.55 12.91
N PRO A 119 -9.93 -11.83 13.92
CA PRO A 119 -9.16 -10.90 14.76
C PRO A 119 -8.24 -11.62 15.76
N VAL A 120 -7.25 -12.37 15.29
CA VAL A 120 -6.25 -13.06 16.12
C VAL A 120 -5.17 -12.12 16.67
N ASN A 121 -5.02 -10.95 16.08
CA ASN A 121 -4.09 -9.90 16.48
C ASN A 121 -4.69 -8.50 16.29
N ASN A 122 -3.92 -7.46 16.61
CA ASN A 122 -4.40 -6.08 16.50
C ASN A 122 -4.62 -5.65 15.03
N GLU A 123 -3.81 -6.15 14.12
CA GLU A 123 -3.86 -5.81 12.70
C GLU A 123 -5.10 -6.43 12.03
N ALA A 124 -5.41 -7.68 12.35
CA ALA A 124 -6.50 -8.42 11.70
C ALA A 124 -7.89 -7.83 11.99
N GLY A 125 -8.06 -7.20 13.16
CA GLY A 125 -9.33 -6.53 13.51
C GLY A 125 -9.76 -5.48 12.49
N TYR A 126 -8.82 -4.80 11.85
CA TYR A 126 -9.11 -3.80 10.80
C TYR A 126 -9.82 -4.41 9.60
N PHE A 127 -9.51 -5.65 9.27
CA PHE A 127 -9.96 -6.36 8.08
C PHE A 127 -11.15 -7.28 8.34
N TYR A 128 -11.49 -7.51 9.59
CA TYR A 128 -12.55 -8.45 9.96
C TYR A 128 -13.88 -8.06 9.31
N GLN A 129 -14.46 -8.97 8.52
CA GLN A 129 -15.66 -8.76 7.71
C GLN A 129 -15.58 -7.59 6.69
N GLN A 130 -14.36 -7.14 6.38
CA GLN A 130 -14.13 -5.99 5.48
C GLN A 130 -13.00 -6.26 4.45
N LEU A 131 -12.62 -7.52 4.28
CA LEU A 131 -11.58 -7.92 3.34
C LEU A 131 -12.18 -8.77 2.20
N PRO A 132 -12.61 -8.14 1.10
CA PRO A 132 -13.09 -8.87 -0.06
C PRO A 132 -11.96 -9.63 -0.75
N VAL A 133 -12.34 -10.69 -1.48
CA VAL A 133 -11.43 -11.50 -2.29
C VAL A 133 -11.86 -11.42 -3.75
N PHE A 134 -11.02 -10.85 -4.59
CA PHE A 134 -11.20 -10.88 -6.04
C PHE A 134 -10.80 -12.26 -6.57
N SER A 135 -11.73 -12.92 -7.24
CA SER A 135 -11.61 -14.31 -7.64
C SER A 135 -12.01 -14.57 -9.10
N GLU A 136 -12.24 -13.52 -9.89
CA GLU A 136 -12.60 -13.66 -11.32
C GLU A 136 -11.43 -14.24 -12.14
N THR A 137 -10.20 -13.98 -11.72
CA THR A 137 -8.99 -14.55 -12.32
C THR A 137 -7.84 -14.55 -11.30
N SER A 138 -6.88 -15.45 -11.46
CA SER A 138 -5.57 -15.43 -10.79
C SER A 138 -4.44 -14.93 -11.70
N ASP A 139 -4.77 -14.61 -12.96
CA ASP A 139 -3.84 -14.06 -13.95
C ASP A 139 -3.67 -12.53 -13.75
N LEU A 140 -2.69 -11.95 -14.43
CA LEU A 140 -2.36 -10.53 -14.39
C LEU A 140 -3.57 -9.64 -14.76
N ILE A 141 -3.69 -8.51 -14.11
CA ILE A 141 -4.76 -7.52 -14.33
C ILE A 141 -4.36 -6.53 -15.44
N VAL A 142 -4.20 -7.05 -16.64
CA VAL A 142 -3.65 -6.31 -17.79
C VAL A 142 -4.69 -5.65 -18.69
N THR A 143 -5.96 -5.77 -18.36
CA THR A 143 -7.05 -5.12 -19.11
C THR A 143 -7.87 -4.20 -18.22
N GLN A 144 -8.47 -3.18 -18.84
CA GLN A 144 -9.34 -2.24 -18.13
C GLN A 144 -10.53 -2.96 -17.46
N ASP A 145 -11.11 -3.97 -18.10
CA ASP A 145 -12.27 -4.69 -17.54
C ASP A 145 -11.88 -5.52 -16.30
N ARG A 146 -10.70 -6.15 -16.29
CA ARG A 146 -10.17 -6.80 -15.09
C ARG A 146 -9.92 -5.77 -13.98
N GLY A 147 -9.34 -4.59 -14.31
CA GLY A 147 -9.17 -3.49 -13.37
C GLY A 147 -10.48 -2.99 -12.77
N LYS A 148 -11.54 -2.84 -13.58
CA LYS A 148 -12.90 -2.52 -13.11
C LYS A 148 -13.44 -3.61 -12.18
N GLY A 149 -13.15 -4.89 -12.45
CA GLY A 149 -13.48 -6.01 -11.58
C GLY A 149 -12.84 -5.86 -10.20
N VAL A 150 -11.54 -5.57 -10.15
CA VAL A 150 -10.82 -5.31 -8.91
C VAL A 150 -11.40 -4.11 -8.16
N ALA A 151 -11.66 -2.99 -8.85
CA ALA A 151 -12.23 -1.78 -8.26
C ALA A 151 -13.64 -2.04 -7.69
N ARG A 152 -14.49 -2.80 -8.39
CA ARG A 152 -15.82 -3.21 -7.88
C ARG A 152 -15.69 -4.10 -6.65
N CYS A 153 -14.76 -5.06 -6.66
CA CYS A 153 -14.50 -5.95 -5.54
C CYS A 153 -13.98 -5.19 -4.31
N LEU A 154 -13.06 -4.25 -4.49
CA LEU A 154 -12.60 -3.34 -3.43
C LEU A 154 -13.78 -2.54 -2.86
N GLY A 155 -14.67 -2.03 -3.69
CA GLY A 155 -15.86 -1.28 -3.28
C GLY A 155 -15.51 -0.11 -2.35
N ARG A 156 -16.12 -0.09 -1.17
CA ARG A 156 -15.86 0.92 -0.13
C ARG A 156 -14.68 0.59 0.79
N HIS A 157 -14.13 -0.62 0.68
CA HIS A 157 -13.04 -1.07 1.53
C HIS A 157 -11.70 -0.43 1.15
N SER A 158 -10.68 -0.65 1.98
CA SER A 158 -9.33 -0.13 1.75
C SER A 158 -8.33 -1.21 1.33
N ALA A 159 -8.77 -2.46 1.26
CA ALA A 159 -7.97 -3.60 0.83
C ALA A 159 -8.81 -4.66 0.13
N VAL A 160 -8.20 -5.38 -0.79
CA VAL A 160 -8.76 -6.57 -1.45
C VAL A 160 -7.63 -7.58 -1.66
N LEU A 161 -7.91 -8.87 -1.39
CA LEU A 161 -7.03 -9.97 -1.79
C LEU A 161 -7.30 -10.31 -3.26
N LEU A 162 -6.26 -10.42 -4.05
CA LEU A 162 -6.31 -11.05 -5.38
C LEU A 162 -5.95 -12.53 -5.17
N ARG A 163 -6.91 -13.44 -5.39
CA ARG A 163 -6.71 -14.87 -5.09
C ARG A 163 -5.52 -15.45 -5.84
N ASN A 164 -4.57 -16.06 -5.10
CA ASN A 164 -3.32 -16.65 -5.61
C ASN A 164 -2.41 -15.68 -6.36
N HIS A 165 -2.56 -14.34 -6.15
CA HIS A 165 -1.81 -13.35 -6.90
C HIS A 165 -1.14 -12.35 -5.96
N GLY A 166 -1.92 -11.56 -5.21
CA GLY A 166 -1.36 -10.50 -4.38
C GLY A 166 -2.42 -9.75 -3.59
N ILE A 167 -2.07 -8.54 -3.21
CA ILE A 167 -2.97 -7.61 -2.53
C ILE A 167 -3.11 -6.30 -3.31
N VAL A 168 -4.25 -5.65 -3.17
CA VAL A 168 -4.41 -4.24 -3.52
C VAL A 168 -4.88 -3.51 -2.27
N THR A 169 -4.14 -2.47 -1.89
CA THR A 169 -4.52 -1.58 -0.80
C THR A 169 -4.58 -0.15 -1.27
N ALA A 170 -5.48 0.64 -0.69
CA ALA A 170 -5.70 2.01 -1.12
C ALA A 170 -5.98 2.91 0.09
N GLY A 171 -5.48 4.14 0.02
CA GLY A 171 -5.56 5.10 1.11
C GLY A 171 -5.77 6.54 0.61
N ARG A 172 -6.18 7.40 1.54
CA ARG A 172 -6.28 8.85 1.31
C ARG A 172 -4.91 9.52 1.28
N THR A 173 -3.88 8.82 1.73
CA THR A 173 -2.48 9.20 1.65
C THR A 173 -1.63 7.98 1.29
N ILE A 174 -0.39 8.21 0.87
CA ILE A 174 0.58 7.13 0.61
C ILE A 174 0.84 6.35 1.92
N GLU A 175 1.02 7.05 3.02
CA GLU A 175 1.28 6.48 4.33
C GLU A 175 0.16 5.53 4.77
N GLU A 176 -1.11 5.92 4.52
CA GLU A 176 -2.26 5.07 4.81
C GLU A 176 -2.27 3.81 3.93
N ALA A 177 -2.09 3.95 2.61
CA ALA A 177 -2.08 2.82 1.69
C ALA A 177 -0.98 1.80 2.03
N VAL A 178 0.24 2.30 2.33
CA VAL A 178 1.37 1.46 2.76
C VAL A 178 1.08 0.82 4.11
N TRP A 179 0.57 1.57 5.10
CA TRP A 179 0.22 1.04 6.40
C TRP A 179 -0.79 -0.12 6.31
N ILE A 180 -1.81 0.03 5.47
CA ILE A 180 -2.81 -1.03 5.23
C ILE A 180 -2.15 -2.27 4.62
N ALA A 181 -1.23 -2.11 3.66
CA ALA A 181 -0.49 -3.23 3.05
C ALA A 181 0.34 -3.98 4.10
N LEU A 182 1.07 -3.26 4.96
CA LEU A 182 1.85 -3.87 6.04
C LEU A 182 0.98 -4.59 7.06
N LYS A 183 -0.14 -3.98 7.45
CA LYS A 183 -1.12 -4.61 8.38
C LYS A 183 -1.69 -5.90 7.80
N LEU A 184 -2.08 -5.89 6.53
CA LEU A 184 -2.69 -7.05 5.89
C LEU A 184 -1.73 -8.23 5.85
N GLU A 185 -0.49 -8.00 5.44
CA GLU A 185 0.56 -9.04 5.43
C GLU A 185 0.79 -9.61 6.83
N ARG A 186 0.94 -8.74 7.85
CA ARG A 186 1.13 -9.16 9.25
C ARG A 186 -0.09 -9.91 9.80
N ALA A 187 -1.30 -9.49 9.47
CA ALA A 187 -2.53 -10.16 9.88
C ALA A 187 -2.62 -11.57 9.30
N CYS A 188 -2.37 -11.71 7.99
CA CYS A 188 -2.33 -13.00 7.30
C CYS A 188 -1.25 -13.90 7.88
N ARG A 189 -0.04 -13.39 8.09
CA ARG A 189 1.07 -14.13 8.71
C ARG A 189 0.69 -14.71 10.06
N VAL A 190 0.14 -13.90 10.96
CA VAL A 190 -0.20 -14.36 12.31
C VAL A 190 -1.32 -15.39 12.29
N GLN A 191 -2.34 -15.22 11.44
CA GLN A 191 -3.40 -16.22 11.32
C GLN A 191 -2.88 -17.53 10.73
N LEU A 192 -2.03 -17.52 9.70
CA LEU A 192 -1.40 -18.72 9.16
C LEU A 192 -0.60 -19.48 10.22
N MET A 193 0.17 -18.76 11.06
CA MET A 193 0.90 -19.37 12.17
C MET A 193 -0.05 -20.01 13.21
N ALA A 194 -1.14 -19.34 13.55
CA ALA A 194 -2.14 -19.87 14.47
C ALA A 194 -2.85 -21.10 13.87
N GLU A 195 -3.17 -21.08 12.59
CA GLU A 195 -3.78 -22.23 11.90
C GLU A 195 -2.85 -23.42 11.82
N TRP A 196 -1.57 -23.21 11.58
CA TRP A 196 -0.56 -24.28 11.63
C TRP A 196 -0.48 -24.93 13.02
N ALA A 197 -0.72 -24.17 14.10
CA ALA A 197 -0.76 -24.66 15.47
C ALA A 197 -2.12 -25.30 15.87
N GLY A 198 -3.02 -25.56 14.93
CA GLY A 198 -4.33 -26.18 15.19
C GLY A 198 -5.52 -25.22 15.19
N GLY A 199 -5.30 -23.98 14.74
CA GLY A 199 -6.31 -22.93 14.61
C GLY A 199 -6.48 -22.05 15.84
N PRO A 200 -6.95 -20.80 15.66
CA PRO A 200 -7.18 -19.88 16.78
C PRO A 200 -8.38 -20.35 17.60
N LYS A 201 -8.19 -20.49 18.91
CA LYS A 201 -9.28 -20.79 19.88
C LYS A 201 -9.94 -19.52 20.40
N PHE A 202 -9.23 -18.39 20.35
CA PHE A 202 -9.69 -17.11 20.86
C PHE A 202 -9.45 -16.02 19.80
N VAL A 203 -10.42 -15.16 19.60
CA VAL A 203 -10.35 -13.98 18.74
C VAL A 203 -10.87 -12.77 19.50
N ALA A 204 -10.46 -11.57 19.11
CA ALA A 204 -10.99 -10.38 19.72
C ALA A 204 -12.41 -10.11 19.20
N GLU A 205 -13.33 -9.80 20.11
CA GLU A 205 -14.75 -9.59 19.81
C GLU A 205 -15.28 -8.34 20.54
N GLY A 206 -16.49 -7.93 20.16
CA GLY A 206 -17.26 -6.91 20.86
C GLY A 206 -16.50 -5.59 21.06
N GLU A 207 -16.56 -5.06 22.28
CA GLU A 207 -15.97 -3.77 22.63
C GLU A 207 -14.43 -3.75 22.50
N ASP A 208 -13.77 -4.86 22.82
CA ASP A 208 -12.31 -4.97 22.69
C ASP A 208 -11.85 -4.84 21.25
N LEU A 209 -12.56 -5.47 20.31
CA LEU A 209 -12.30 -5.34 18.87
C LEU A 209 -12.51 -3.89 18.42
N GLN A 210 -13.60 -3.24 18.83
CA GLN A 210 -13.88 -1.85 18.50
C GLN A 210 -12.78 -0.91 19.01
N LYS A 211 -12.36 -1.06 20.26
CA LYS A 211 -11.27 -0.27 20.87
C LYS A 211 -9.94 -0.49 20.15
N LYS A 212 -9.60 -1.72 19.79
CA LYS A 212 -8.40 -2.04 19.01
C LYS A 212 -8.43 -1.36 17.64
N ASN A 213 -9.56 -1.44 16.93
CA ASN A 213 -9.71 -0.82 15.63
C ASN A 213 -9.59 0.70 15.70
N ALA A 214 -10.23 1.35 16.67
CA ALA A 214 -10.14 2.80 16.86
C ALA A 214 -8.70 3.26 17.11
N ARG A 215 -7.94 2.53 17.94
CA ARG A 215 -6.51 2.86 18.21
C ARG A 215 -5.61 2.64 16.98
N GLY A 216 -5.90 1.62 16.18
CA GLY A 216 -5.10 1.24 15.01
C GLY A 216 -5.41 2.02 13.73
N ASN A 217 -6.45 2.86 13.72
CA ASN A 217 -6.94 3.57 12.52
C ASN A 217 -6.86 5.08 12.69
N ARG A 218 -5.65 5.59 12.92
CA ARG A 218 -5.41 7.02 13.12
C ARG A 218 -4.37 7.53 12.12
N PRO A 219 -4.61 8.69 11.47
CA PRO A 219 -3.69 9.27 10.50
C PRO A 219 -2.29 9.56 11.05
N ASP A 220 -2.20 9.99 12.32
CA ASP A 220 -0.92 10.22 13.01
C ASP A 220 -0.11 8.92 13.15
N LEU A 221 -0.77 7.80 13.43
CA LEU A 221 -0.12 6.50 13.51
C LEU A 221 0.46 6.06 12.17
N TYR A 222 -0.29 6.25 11.07
CA TYR A 222 0.17 5.89 9.73
C TYR A 222 1.44 6.65 9.36
N THR A 223 1.42 7.97 9.58
CA THR A 223 2.56 8.85 9.34
C THR A 223 3.76 8.50 10.21
N ASN A 224 3.54 8.28 11.51
CA ASN A 224 4.61 7.96 12.46
C ASN A 224 5.30 6.64 12.13
N VAL A 225 4.52 5.59 11.80
CA VAL A 225 5.10 4.28 11.42
C VAL A 225 5.82 4.39 10.09
N PHE A 226 5.23 5.05 9.10
CA PHE A 226 5.88 5.28 7.81
C PHE A 226 7.23 5.98 7.99
N ASN A 227 7.26 7.11 8.70
CA ASN A 227 8.49 7.86 8.97
C ASN A 227 9.52 7.04 9.77
N TYR A 228 9.08 6.25 10.74
CA TYR A 228 9.96 5.33 11.46
C TYR A 228 10.63 4.34 10.51
N LEU A 229 9.86 3.70 9.63
CA LEU A 229 10.39 2.71 8.69
C LEU A 229 11.31 3.34 7.64
N VAL A 230 11.03 4.57 7.21
CA VAL A 230 11.93 5.35 6.35
C VAL A 230 13.26 5.57 7.06
N ARG A 231 13.27 6.05 8.31
CA ARG A 231 14.52 6.24 9.08
C ARG A 231 15.30 4.94 9.26
N MET A 232 14.60 3.82 9.52
CA MET A 232 15.22 2.51 9.63
C MET A 232 15.90 2.12 8.31
N TRP A 233 15.18 2.25 7.20
CA TRP A 233 15.73 1.93 5.88
C TRP A 233 16.96 2.80 5.56
N CYS A 234 16.88 4.11 5.78
CA CYS A 234 17.98 5.05 5.54
C CYS A 234 19.23 4.71 6.36
N ARG A 235 19.03 4.38 7.64
CA ARG A 235 20.14 3.96 8.52
C ARG A 235 20.79 2.67 8.04
N ASP A 236 19.97 1.67 7.71
CA ASP A 236 20.45 0.32 7.38
C ASP A 236 21.15 0.28 6.00
N HIS A 237 20.89 1.27 5.14
CA HIS A 237 21.51 1.42 3.83
C HIS A 237 22.58 2.55 3.76
N GLY A 238 22.93 3.16 4.88
CA GLY A 238 23.92 4.26 4.90
C GLY A 238 23.47 5.50 4.10
N LYS A 239 22.16 5.76 4.04
CA LYS A 239 21.53 6.83 3.25
C LYS A 239 21.08 8.03 4.09
N ALA A 240 21.73 8.32 5.22
CA ALA A 240 21.34 9.43 6.11
C ALA A 240 21.26 10.77 5.39
N ASP A 241 22.14 11.02 4.42
CA ASP A 241 22.21 12.27 3.64
C ASP A 241 21.32 12.26 2.38
N ASP A 242 20.58 11.18 2.13
CA ASP A 242 19.66 11.11 0.99
C ASP A 242 18.50 12.12 1.21
N PRO A 243 18.19 12.98 0.21
CA PRO A 243 17.10 13.96 0.32
C PRO A 243 15.76 13.36 0.70
N CYS A 244 15.50 12.08 0.33
CA CYS A 244 14.30 11.37 0.73
C CYS A 244 14.29 10.96 2.20
N CYS A 245 15.44 10.96 2.88
CA CYS A 245 15.58 10.60 4.30
C CYS A 245 15.56 11.82 5.22
N ALA A 246 16.00 12.97 4.74
CA ALA A 246 16.27 14.17 5.56
C ALA A 246 15.04 14.75 6.31
N GLU A 247 13.83 14.58 5.78
CA GLU A 247 12.59 15.12 6.38
C GLU A 247 12.00 14.24 7.49
N HIS A 248 12.57 13.07 7.77
CA HIS A 248 12.01 12.10 8.70
C HIS A 248 12.72 12.06 10.06
N HIS A 249 13.50 13.11 10.40
CA HIS A 249 14.04 13.27 11.75
C HIS A 249 12.89 13.40 12.77
N VAL A 250 13.09 12.83 13.96
CA VAL A 250 12.09 12.84 15.04
C VAL A 250 11.72 14.31 15.33
N GLN A 251 10.48 14.69 14.96
CA GLN A 251 9.92 15.95 15.43
C GLN A 251 9.56 15.78 16.91
N ASP A 252 10.13 16.67 17.70
CA ASP A 252 9.87 17.03 19.09
C ASP A 252 8.94 16.11 19.94
N GLU A 253 9.45 15.69 21.09
CA GLU A 253 8.78 14.84 22.09
C GLU A 253 7.50 15.45 22.68
N SER A 254 7.18 16.72 22.39
CA SER A 254 6.03 17.43 22.96
C SER A 254 4.65 16.88 22.53
N ALA A 255 4.58 16.08 21.49
CA ALA A 255 3.33 15.52 20.98
C ALA A 255 2.83 14.27 21.73
N TYR A 256 3.65 13.66 22.60
CA TYR A 256 3.33 12.42 23.31
C TYR A 256 2.81 12.61 24.74
N GLN A 257 2.69 13.86 25.19
CA GLN A 257 2.22 14.17 26.56
C GLN A 257 0.77 14.70 26.54
N LYS A 258 -0.16 13.95 25.94
CA LYS A 258 -1.60 14.17 26.19
C LYS A 258 -2.37 12.87 26.18
#